data_f7afa444f301dae59fa712d24fff258d
#
_entry.id   f7afa444f301dae59fa712d24fff258d
#
_cell.length_a   1.000
_cell.length_b   1.000
_cell.length_c   1.000
_cell.angle_alpha   90.00
_cell.angle_beta   90.00
_cell.angle_gamma   90.00
#
_symmetry.space_group_name_H-M   'P 1'
#
loop_
_entity.id
_entity.type
_entity.pdbx_description
1 polymer ?
#
loop_
_entity_poly.entity_id
_entity_poly.type
_entity_poly.pdbx_seq_one_letter_code
_entity_poly.pdbx_strand_id
1 'polypeptide(L)'
;MRKTYFKRISALLLAGLMAASATGCSKGSKDETTVATEQTTKAEVKQTEDQSKTAGGDAVTLRLVHYMGEQSKRDALDAMLEAFKAEYPSINVEVEVVASSSYIATYKNYIAAGEAPDIMFGKPQTMKEFVDGGYFMDISNEDCMKNVLPMLKDECTVNGGVYGFPLDAQVKACFYNKKMFKEAGVEVPKTREEFFKVADTFKEKGINPFIHPYNFIHGVFHELDSFFTSMAVGTDNKTVWRDSQEGTKELSDNAVVKDAMEMFSKFASYKDPGDTAVDQTQGIQNFAAGQRPMYMNGGWLMGDVMAASPDGEFGMFPTPWSDKPEDNKLWVGIDDVFVVSSQTEHKDEVMALLSFFANEQSSKIWMETAKLMTSNVNVSTDDSDEFIKEIKSYIDNDMIVSKSQVPDYTSEYSTAFRTKLQEFVTLDDSQRDVAKLLQDIDYEIASIRQ
;
A
#
# COMPACT_ATOMS: atom_id res chain seq x y z
N MET A 1 -41.21 41.85 -14.25
CA MET A 1 -42.00 41.62 -15.48
C MET A 1 -41.36 40.57 -16.34
N ARG A 2 -42.16 39.57 -16.70
CA ARG A 2 -42.03 38.52 -17.75
C ARG A 2 -40.92 37.50 -17.57
N LYS A 3 -41.25 36.27 -17.14
CA LYS A 3 -42.02 35.13 -17.70
C LYS A 3 -41.16 34.21 -18.56
N THR A 4 -40.86 33.05 -17.95
CA THR A 4 -41.01 31.65 -18.46
C THR A 4 -40.83 31.36 -19.94
N TYR A 5 -40.00 30.32 -20.24
CA TYR A 5 -40.44 29.27 -21.19
C TYR A 5 -39.82 27.91 -20.85
N PHE A 6 -40.70 26.97 -20.53
CA PHE A 6 -40.51 25.52 -20.53
C PHE A 6 -40.51 25.00 -21.97
N LYS A 7 -39.70 24.00 -22.31
CA LYS A 7 -40.14 22.98 -23.26
C LYS A 7 -39.46 21.63 -22.99
N ARG A 8 -40.31 20.67 -22.68
CA ARG A 8 -40.12 19.22 -22.69
C ARG A 8 -40.10 18.71 -24.13
N ILE A 9 -39.32 17.66 -24.43
CA ILE A 9 -39.55 16.67 -25.51
C ILE A 9 -38.88 15.40 -24.98
N SER A 10 -39.54 14.41 -24.47
CA SER A 10 -40.29 13.28 -25.04
C SER A 10 -39.37 12.11 -25.46
N ALA A 11 -39.51 11.01 -24.72
CA ALA A 11 -38.99 9.67 -24.95
C ALA A 11 -39.55 9.06 -26.26
N LEU A 12 -38.77 8.22 -26.89
CA LEU A 12 -39.28 7.23 -27.84
C LEU A 12 -38.57 5.88 -27.63
N LEU A 13 -39.39 4.93 -27.24
CA LEU A 13 -39.17 3.50 -27.27
C LEU A 13 -39.01 3.00 -28.71
N LEU A 14 -38.16 2.03 -28.94
CA LEU A 14 -38.39 1.00 -29.98
C LEU A 14 -37.92 -0.35 -29.47
N ALA A 15 -38.92 -1.20 -29.29
CA ALA A 15 -38.80 -2.66 -29.05
C ALA A 15 -39.04 -3.40 -30.38
N GLY A 16 -38.50 -4.61 -30.48
CA GLY A 16 -38.86 -5.60 -31.50
C GLY A 16 -37.72 -5.86 -32.49
N LEU A 17 -37.25 -7.07 -32.79
CA LEU A 17 -37.97 -8.30 -33.11
C LEU A 17 -37.06 -9.50 -32.93
N MET A 18 -37.61 -10.56 -32.35
CA MET A 18 -37.14 -11.96 -32.52
C MET A 18 -37.50 -12.47 -33.91
N ALA A 19 -36.64 -13.26 -34.53
CA ALA A 19 -37.09 -14.29 -35.44
C ALA A 19 -36.06 -15.46 -35.47
N ALA A 20 -36.55 -16.58 -35.09
CA ALA A 20 -35.94 -17.90 -35.21
C ALA A 20 -36.05 -18.38 -36.69
N SER A 21 -35.09 -19.15 -37.13
CA SER A 21 -35.34 -20.18 -38.15
C SER A 21 -34.37 -21.36 -37.97
N ALA A 22 -35.02 -22.50 -37.76
CA ALA A 22 -34.43 -23.80 -37.70
C ALA A 22 -34.39 -24.43 -39.15
N THR A 23 -33.70 -25.55 -39.19
CA THR A 23 -33.74 -26.65 -40.15
C THR A 23 -32.78 -26.70 -41.33
N GLY A 24 -32.10 -27.85 -41.37
CA GLY A 24 -31.40 -28.36 -42.51
C GLY A 24 -30.55 -29.58 -42.23
N CYS A 25 -31.15 -30.78 -42.18
CA CYS A 25 -30.47 -32.09 -42.18
C CYS A 25 -29.91 -32.42 -43.56
N SER A 26 -28.75 -33.11 -43.62
CA SER A 26 -28.49 -34.23 -44.57
C SER A 26 -27.18 -34.96 -44.21
N LYS A 27 -27.31 -36.20 -43.77
CA LYS A 27 -26.84 -37.52 -44.24
C LYS A 27 -25.47 -37.51 -44.97
N GLY A 28 -24.43 -38.20 -44.50
CA GLY A 28 -24.25 -39.63 -44.42
C GLY A 28 -22.87 -39.99 -44.94
N SER A 29 -22.10 -40.79 -44.30
CA SER A 29 -21.49 -42.02 -44.79
C SER A 29 -20.63 -42.68 -43.72
N LYS A 30 -20.84 -43.94 -43.56
CA LYS A 30 -20.08 -44.92 -42.74
C LYS A 30 -18.69 -45.17 -43.37
N ASP A 31 -17.70 -45.48 -42.52
CA ASP A 31 -16.92 -46.70 -42.68
C ASP A 31 -16.27 -47.10 -41.36
N GLU A 32 -16.47 -48.39 -41.07
CA GLU A 32 -15.91 -49.20 -40.00
C GLU A 32 -14.45 -49.57 -40.26
N THR A 33 -13.70 -49.81 -39.20
CA THR A 33 -12.80 -50.97 -38.97
C THR A 33 -11.74 -50.57 -37.92
N THR A 34 -11.35 -51.24 -36.91
CA THR A 34 -11.33 -52.57 -36.37
C THR A 34 -10.63 -52.48 -35.02
N VAL A 35 -11.08 -53.31 -34.10
CA VAL A 35 -10.56 -53.57 -32.76
C VAL A 35 -9.20 -54.30 -32.84
N ALA A 36 -8.29 -53.98 -31.96
CA ALA A 36 -7.24 -54.89 -31.53
C ALA A 36 -7.01 -54.74 -30.02
N THR A 37 -7.46 -55.77 -29.33
CA THR A 37 -7.16 -56.08 -27.94
C THR A 37 -5.83 -56.79 -27.87
N GLU A 38 -4.91 -56.38 -26.98
CA GLU A 38 -3.86 -57.28 -26.53
C GLU A 38 -3.62 -57.13 -25.00
N GLN A 39 -3.46 -58.29 -24.42
CA GLN A 39 -3.45 -58.62 -22.98
C GLN A 39 -2.10 -58.40 -22.32
N THR A 40 -2.18 -58.02 -21.07
CA THR A 40 -1.49 -58.50 -19.85
C THR A 40 -0.02 -59.00 -19.97
N THR A 41 0.86 -58.38 -19.20
CA THR A 41 1.82 -59.13 -18.37
C THR A 41 2.08 -58.44 -17.04
N LYS A 42 1.75 -59.14 -15.95
CA LYS A 42 2.14 -58.81 -14.56
C LYS A 42 3.66 -58.99 -14.42
N ALA A 43 4.32 -58.03 -13.86
CA ALA A 43 5.59 -58.22 -13.18
C ALA A 43 5.49 -57.71 -11.74
N GLU A 44 5.56 -58.60 -10.78
CA GLU A 44 5.75 -58.36 -9.36
C GLU A 44 7.13 -57.71 -9.18
N VAL A 45 7.16 -56.53 -8.53
CA VAL A 45 8.36 -56.02 -7.92
C VAL A 45 8.07 -55.72 -6.45
N LYS A 46 8.90 -56.30 -5.60
CA LYS A 46 8.89 -56.28 -4.13
C LYS A 46 8.80 -54.88 -3.56
N GLN A 47 7.89 -54.72 -2.58
CA GLN A 47 7.85 -53.64 -1.62
C GLN A 47 9.15 -53.63 -0.80
N THR A 48 9.84 -52.50 -0.86
CA THR A 48 10.66 -52.00 0.22
C THR A 48 9.88 -50.88 0.89
N GLU A 49 9.46 -51.16 2.10
CA GLU A 49 8.83 -50.16 2.98
C GLU A 49 9.85 -49.10 3.31
N ASP A 50 9.66 -47.91 2.75
CA ASP A 50 10.25 -46.67 3.28
C ASP A 50 9.10 -45.88 3.91
N GLN A 51 9.19 -45.76 5.25
CA GLN A 51 8.17 -45.08 6.06
C GLN A 51 8.35 -43.55 5.86
N SER A 52 7.72 -42.98 4.86
CA SER A 52 7.38 -41.58 4.88
C SER A 52 5.97 -41.44 5.42
N LYS A 53 5.82 -40.79 6.56
CA LYS A 53 4.55 -40.39 7.14
C LYS A 53 3.85 -39.41 6.20
N THR A 54 3.03 -39.87 5.29
CA THR A 54 1.99 -39.10 4.65
C THR A 54 0.84 -38.94 5.61
N ALA A 55 0.72 -37.80 6.26
CA ALA A 55 -0.53 -37.39 6.90
C ALA A 55 -1.56 -37.18 5.81
N GLY A 56 -2.48 -38.11 5.61
CA GLY A 56 -3.66 -37.97 4.78
C GLY A 56 -4.71 -37.15 5.54
N GLY A 57 -4.63 -35.83 5.52
CA GLY A 57 -5.72 -34.91 5.81
C GLY A 57 -6.36 -34.48 4.50
N ASP A 58 -7.68 -34.23 4.49
CA ASP A 58 -8.34 -33.60 3.36
C ASP A 58 -7.66 -32.27 3.02
N ALA A 59 -7.49 -31.98 1.72
CA ALA A 59 -6.87 -30.74 1.28
C ALA A 59 -7.74 -29.55 1.70
N VAL A 60 -7.13 -28.60 2.45
CA VAL A 60 -7.78 -27.35 2.87
C VAL A 60 -7.50 -26.26 1.85
N THR A 61 -8.48 -25.41 1.59
CA THR A 61 -8.32 -24.22 0.75
C THR A 61 -8.64 -22.97 1.57
N LEU A 62 -7.65 -22.13 1.76
CA LEU A 62 -7.77 -20.82 2.41
C LEU A 62 -8.13 -19.76 1.37
N ARG A 63 -9.01 -18.83 1.70
CA ARG A 63 -9.30 -17.63 0.90
C ARG A 63 -8.52 -16.43 1.44
N LEU A 64 -7.70 -15.84 0.58
CA LEU A 64 -6.93 -14.63 0.86
C LEU A 64 -7.38 -13.50 -0.06
N VAL A 65 -7.79 -12.36 0.52
CA VAL A 65 -8.24 -11.18 -0.24
C VAL A 65 -7.29 -10.01 0.03
N HIS A 66 -6.79 -9.37 -1.03
CA HIS A 66 -5.92 -8.21 -0.90
C HIS A 66 -6.20 -7.12 -1.96
N TYR A 67 -5.54 -5.96 -1.81
CA TYR A 67 -5.63 -4.84 -2.75
C TYR A 67 -4.25 -4.33 -3.23
N MET A 68 -3.23 -5.19 -3.22
CA MET A 68 -1.90 -4.84 -3.75
C MET A 68 -2.00 -4.39 -5.21
N GLY A 69 -1.61 -3.14 -5.47
CA GLY A 69 -1.62 -2.54 -6.81
C GLY A 69 -0.31 -2.75 -7.56
N GLU A 70 0.80 -2.83 -6.83
CA GLU A 70 2.16 -2.93 -7.34
C GLU A 70 2.46 -4.35 -7.83
N GLN A 71 3.04 -4.46 -9.04
CA GLN A 71 3.33 -5.76 -9.65
C GLN A 71 4.39 -6.52 -8.84
N SER A 72 5.45 -5.83 -8.41
CA SER A 72 6.53 -6.41 -7.59
C SER A 72 6.05 -7.06 -6.29
N LYS A 73 5.04 -6.47 -5.64
CA LYS A 73 4.41 -7.05 -4.45
C LYS A 73 3.61 -8.33 -4.77
N ARG A 74 2.84 -8.32 -5.86
CA ARG A 74 2.09 -9.51 -6.28
C ARG A 74 3.02 -10.66 -6.65
N ASP A 75 4.08 -10.36 -7.42
CA ASP A 75 5.08 -11.35 -7.79
C ASP A 75 5.77 -11.95 -6.55
N ALA A 76 6.04 -11.13 -5.53
CA ALA A 76 6.60 -11.58 -4.26
C ALA A 76 5.62 -12.47 -3.48
N LEU A 77 4.34 -12.07 -3.39
CA LEU A 77 3.30 -12.89 -2.73
C LEU A 77 3.14 -14.23 -3.44
N ASP A 78 3.09 -14.24 -4.76
CA ASP A 78 2.97 -15.48 -5.55
C ASP A 78 4.16 -16.41 -5.29
N ALA A 79 5.41 -15.89 -5.30
CA ALA A 79 6.60 -16.68 -5.00
C ALA A 79 6.59 -17.22 -3.55
N MET A 80 6.12 -16.43 -2.59
CA MET A 80 5.95 -16.87 -1.20
C MET A 80 4.91 -18.00 -1.09
N LEU A 81 3.79 -17.89 -1.80
CA LEU A 81 2.73 -18.92 -1.81
C LEU A 81 3.18 -20.21 -2.50
N GLU A 82 3.99 -20.11 -3.57
CA GLU A 82 4.62 -21.30 -4.19
C GLU A 82 5.56 -22.00 -3.22
N ALA A 83 6.40 -21.25 -2.50
CA ALA A 83 7.30 -21.79 -1.49
C ALA A 83 6.52 -22.41 -0.30
N PHE A 84 5.45 -21.74 0.15
CA PHE A 84 4.53 -22.29 1.16
C PHE A 84 3.91 -23.60 0.71
N LYS A 85 3.41 -23.67 -0.52
CA LYS A 85 2.79 -24.88 -1.07
C LYS A 85 3.74 -26.08 -1.15
N ALA A 86 5.03 -25.80 -1.37
CA ALA A 86 6.06 -26.86 -1.37
C ALA A 86 6.27 -27.46 0.05
N GLU A 87 6.15 -26.63 1.11
CA GLU A 87 6.29 -27.06 2.50
C GLU A 87 4.98 -27.65 3.06
N TYR A 88 3.83 -27.07 2.66
CA TYR A 88 2.48 -27.47 3.13
C TYR A 88 1.59 -27.93 1.97
N PRO A 89 1.87 -29.11 1.35
CA PRO A 89 1.19 -29.54 0.13
C PRO A 89 -0.32 -29.82 0.30
N SER A 90 -0.82 -29.98 1.52
CA SER A 90 -2.26 -30.14 1.81
C SER A 90 -3.03 -28.83 1.93
N ILE A 91 -2.34 -27.67 1.99
CA ILE A 91 -2.98 -26.37 2.12
C ILE A 91 -2.90 -25.63 0.77
N ASN A 92 -4.05 -25.28 0.20
CA ASN A 92 -4.15 -24.39 -0.96
C ASN A 92 -4.48 -22.98 -0.47
N VAL A 93 -4.06 -21.97 -1.23
CA VAL A 93 -4.46 -20.58 -0.98
C VAL A 93 -5.05 -20.03 -2.28
N GLU A 94 -6.31 -19.66 -2.24
CA GLU A 94 -6.99 -18.94 -3.31
C GLU A 94 -6.89 -17.43 -3.04
N VAL A 95 -6.29 -16.71 -3.98
CA VAL A 95 -6.05 -15.27 -3.86
C VAL A 95 -7.07 -14.50 -4.69
N GLU A 96 -7.73 -13.54 -4.06
CA GLU A 96 -8.64 -12.61 -4.71
C GLU A 96 -8.10 -11.19 -4.60
N VAL A 97 -8.04 -10.47 -5.73
CA VAL A 97 -7.58 -9.07 -5.78
C VAL A 97 -8.79 -8.16 -5.96
N VAL A 98 -8.96 -7.21 -5.05
CA VAL A 98 -10.01 -6.18 -5.12
C VAL A 98 -9.39 -4.80 -5.21
N ALA A 99 -10.11 -3.86 -5.86
CA ALA A 99 -9.64 -2.49 -5.93
C ALA A 99 -9.61 -1.84 -4.54
N SER A 100 -8.53 -1.14 -4.19
CA SER A 100 -8.38 -0.48 -2.89
C SER A 100 -9.52 0.50 -2.57
N SER A 101 -10.08 1.17 -3.58
CA SER A 101 -11.20 2.11 -3.44
C SER A 101 -12.52 1.46 -3.00
N SER A 102 -12.72 0.16 -3.28
CA SER A 102 -13.94 -0.59 -2.92
C SER A 102 -13.71 -1.62 -1.81
N TYR A 103 -12.50 -1.76 -1.32
CA TYR A 103 -12.07 -2.84 -0.45
C TYR A 103 -12.90 -2.97 0.83
N ILE A 104 -13.09 -1.85 1.55
CA ILE A 104 -13.88 -1.84 2.80
C ILE A 104 -15.34 -2.22 2.54
N ALA A 105 -15.94 -1.71 1.45
CA ALA A 105 -17.33 -2.04 1.10
C ALA A 105 -17.47 -3.53 0.72
N THR A 106 -16.50 -4.07 -0.02
CA THR A 106 -16.46 -5.49 -0.38
C THR A 106 -16.39 -6.36 0.87
N TYR A 107 -15.53 -5.98 1.83
CA TYR A 107 -15.40 -6.72 3.08
C TYR A 107 -16.69 -6.70 3.92
N LYS A 108 -17.34 -5.53 4.05
CA LYS A 108 -18.65 -5.43 4.72
C LYS A 108 -19.68 -6.37 4.08
N ASN A 109 -19.65 -6.50 2.75
CA ASN A 109 -20.54 -7.41 2.04
C ASN A 109 -20.25 -8.88 2.35
N TYR A 110 -18.98 -9.30 2.39
CA TYR A 110 -18.61 -10.67 2.78
C TYR A 110 -19.06 -11.01 4.20
N ILE A 111 -18.83 -10.11 5.16
CA ILE A 111 -19.29 -10.30 6.54
C ILE A 111 -20.82 -10.41 6.60
N ALA A 112 -21.54 -9.53 5.91
CA ALA A 112 -23.00 -9.51 5.91
C ALA A 112 -23.61 -10.78 5.27
N ALA A 113 -22.91 -11.38 4.29
CA ALA A 113 -23.29 -12.62 3.65
C ALA A 113 -22.92 -13.87 4.48
N GLY A 114 -22.07 -13.75 5.51
CA GLY A 114 -21.48 -14.88 6.22
C GLY A 114 -20.43 -15.62 5.39
N GLU A 115 -19.79 -14.94 4.44
CA GLU A 115 -18.80 -15.46 3.49
C GLU A 115 -17.44 -14.76 3.66
N ALA A 116 -17.09 -14.35 4.89
CA ALA A 116 -15.82 -13.69 5.15
C ALA A 116 -14.64 -14.59 4.71
N PRO A 117 -13.63 -14.05 3.99
CA PRO A 117 -12.43 -14.81 3.67
C PRO A 117 -11.66 -15.13 4.96
N ASP A 118 -10.80 -16.16 4.92
CA ASP A 118 -9.98 -16.56 6.07
C ASP A 118 -8.97 -15.49 6.45
N ILE A 119 -8.36 -14.90 5.42
CA ILE A 119 -7.32 -13.88 5.55
C ILE A 119 -7.63 -12.73 4.60
N MET A 120 -7.37 -11.53 5.05
CA MET A 120 -7.50 -10.36 4.20
C MET A 120 -6.52 -9.27 4.58
N PHE A 121 -6.31 -8.31 3.69
CA PHE A 121 -5.60 -7.09 4.05
C PHE A 121 -6.45 -6.20 4.93
N GLY A 122 -5.82 -5.56 5.90
CA GLY A 122 -6.50 -4.59 6.73
C GLY A 122 -5.59 -3.99 7.78
N LYS A 123 -5.72 -2.70 7.99
CA LYS A 123 -5.02 -1.99 9.07
C LYS A 123 -5.97 -1.89 10.28
N PRO A 124 -5.73 -2.65 11.36
CA PRO A 124 -6.71 -2.76 12.46
C PRO A 124 -7.15 -1.42 13.05
N GLN A 125 -6.26 -0.44 13.15
CA GLN A 125 -6.59 0.87 13.70
C GLN A 125 -7.56 1.67 12.81
N THR A 126 -7.40 1.61 11.48
CA THR A 126 -8.33 2.27 10.54
C THR A 126 -9.60 1.46 10.33
N MET A 127 -9.57 0.17 10.67
CA MET A 127 -10.68 -0.77 10.60
C MET A 127 -11.21 -1.15 11.99
N LYS A 128 -11.11 -0.21 12.94
CA LYS A 128 -11.49 -0.43 14.34
C LYS A 128 -12.93 -0.95 14.50
N GLU A 129 -13.85 -0.56 13.65
CA GLU A 129 -15.23 -1.05 13.66
C GLU A 129 -15.32 -2.59 13.51
N PHE A 130 -14.40 -3.20 12.75
CA PHE A 130 -14.37 -4.66 12.58
C PHE A 130 -13.74 -5.36 13.79
N VAL A 131 -12.77 -4.71 14.44
CA VAL A 131 -12.20 -5.17 15.71
C VAL A 131 -13.27 -5.14 16.80
N ASP A 132 -13.95 -4.00 16.96
CA ASP A 132 -15.00 -3.80 17.96
C ASP A 132 -16.21 -4.72 17.72
N GLY A 133 -16.49 -5.03 16.46
CA GLY A 133 -17.53 -6.00 16.05
C GLY A 133 -17.14 -7.47 16.24
N GLY A 134 -15.88 -7.75 16.64
CA GLY A 134 -15.38 -9.11 16.86
C GLY A 134 -15.16 -9.90 15.56
N TYR A 135 -14.97 -9.24 14.41
CA TYR A 135 -14.76 -9.90 13.12
C TYR A 135 -13.30 -10.27 12.86
N PHE A 136 -12.35 -9.64 13.56
CA PHE A 136 -10.93 -9.97 13.47
C PHE A 136 -10.50 -10.81 14.67
N MET A 137 -9.63 -11.79 14.41
CA MET A 137 -9.03 -12.66 15.42
C MET A 137 -7.88 -11.92 16.13
N ASP A 138 -7.84 -12.00 17.46
CA ASP A 138 -6.67 -11.58 18.23
C ASP A 138 -5.54 -12.61 18.07
N ILE A 139 -4.44 -12.18 17.48
CA ILE A 139 -3.24 -12.99 17.22
C ILE A 139 -2.05 -12.60 18.10
N SER A 140 -2.30 -11.91 19.21
CA SER A 140 -1.25 -11.39 20.12
C SER A 140 -0.23 -12.44 20.56
N ASN A 141 -0.68 -13.69 20.74
CA ASN A 141 0.08 -14.80 21.27
C ASN A 141 0.52 -15.83 20.21
N GLU A 142 0.23 -15.58 18.94
CA GLU A 142 0.57 -16.49 17.87
C GLU A 142 2.07 -16.39 17.49
N ASP A 143 2.61 -17.49 16.99
CA ASP A 143 4.05 -17.62 16.71
C ASP A 143 4.55 -16.64 15.67
N CYS A 144 3.73 -16.30 14.68
CA CYS A 144 4.03 -15.31 13.65
C CYS A 144 4.39 -13.91 14.22
N MET A 145 3.89 -13.59 15.42
CA MET A 145 4.12 -12.27 16.05
C MET A 145 5.41 -12.18 16.86
N LYS A 146 6.15 -13.30 17.05
CA LYS A 146 7.33 -13.33 17.95
C LYS A 146 8.49 -12.44 17.48
N ASN A 147 8.68 -12.35 16.17
CA ASN A 147 9.83 -11.68 15.56
C ASN A 147 9.46 -10.37 14.84
N VAL A 148 8.21 -9.92 15.00
CA VAL A 148 7.76 -8.65 14.42
C VAL A 148 8.39 -7.49 15.17
N LEU A 149 8.86 -6.46 14.42
CA LEU A 149 9.34 -5.20 14.97
C LEU A 149 8.29 -4.60 15.93
N PRO A 150 8.67 -4.28 17.20
CA PRO A 150 7.70 -3.81 18.20
C PRO A 150 6.81 -2.66 17.73
N MET A 151 7.38 -1.66 17.05
CA MET A 151 6.63 -0.51 16.54
C MET A 151 5.54 -0.88 15.52
N LEU A 152 5.79 -1.90 14.67
CA LEU A 152 4.80 -2.38 13.70
C LEU A 152 3.70 -3.19 14.40
N LYS A 153 4.06 -3.94 15.45
CA LYS A 153 3.10 -4.63 16.30
C LYS A 153 2.18 -3.62 17.01
N ASP A 154 2.72 -2.49 17.48
CA ASP A 154 1.94 -1.42 18.10
C ASP A 154 0.92 -0.83 17.12
N GLU A 155 1.28 -0.67 15.83
CA GLU A 155 0.35 -0.22 14.79
C GLU A 155 -0.76 -1.23 14.48
N CYS A 156 -0.57 -2.51 14.77
CA CYS A 156 -1.58 -3.56 14.66
C CYS A 156 -2.39 -3.76 15.95
N THR A 157 -2.09 -2.99 17.03
CA THR A 157 -2.73 -3.14 18.33
C THR A 157 -3.94 -2.23 18.47
N VAL A 158 -5.09 -2.81 18.84
CA VAL A 158 -6.33 -2.11 19.13
C VAL A 158 -6.92 -2.66 20.43
N ASN A 159 -7.32 -1.79 21.36
CA ASN A 159 -7.91 -2.18 22.66
C ASN A 159 -7.05 -3.20 23.47
N GLY A 160 -5.74 -3.23 23.23
CA GLY A 160 -4.79 -4.12 23.91
C GLY A 160 -4.60 -5.51 23.26
N GLY A 161 -5.33 -5.85 22.20
CA GLY A 161 -5.12 -7.03 21.37
C GLY A 161 -4.42 -6.69 20.05
N VAL A 162 -3.71 -7.64 19.44
CA VAL A 162 -3.07 -7.52 18.13
C VAL A 162 -3.91 -8.22 17.09
N TYR A 163 -4.43 -7.46 16.11
CA TYR A 163 -5.41 -7.96 15.13
C TYR A 163 -4.89 -8.02 13.70
N GLY A 164 -3.57 -7.88 13.50
CA GLY A 164 -2.97 -7.99 12.18
C GLY A 164 -1.51 -8.42 12.24
N PHE A 165 -1.10 -9.21 11.26
CA PHE A 165 0.29 -9.57 10.99
C PHE A 165 0.85 -8.61 9.94
N PRO A 166 1.77 -7.69 10.28
CA PRO A 166 2.42 -6.84 9.30
C PRO A 166 3.45 -7.66 8.54
N LEU A 167 3.33 -7.70 7.21
CA LEU A 167 4.29 -8.41 6.36
C LEU A 167 5.60 -7.62 6.23
N ASP A 168 5.51 -6.30 6.21
CA ASP A 168 6.62 -5.41 5.92
C ASP A 168 6.74 -4.21 6.87
N ALA A 169 7.91 -3.59 6.81
CA ALA A 169 8.22 -2.28 7.38
C ALA A 169 8.32 -1.27 6.23
N GLN A 170 7.24 -0.57 5.97
CA GLN A 170 7.19 0.47 4.95
C GLN A 170 7.87 1.75 5.40
N VAL A 171 8.43 2.46 4.42
CA VAL A 171 9.01 3.78 4.64
C VAL A 171 8.31 4.84 3.78
N LYS A 172 8.25 6.07 4.27
CA LYS A 172 7.98 7.25 3.44
C LYS A 172 9.20 8.17 3.50
N ALA A 173 9.65 8.55 2.31
CA ALA A 173 10.90 9.26 2.15
C ALA A 173 10.91 10.10 0.87
N CYS A 174 11.94 10.87 0.68
CA CYS A 174 12.31 11.40 -0.63
C CYS A 174 13.25 10.39 -1.30
N PHE A 175 12.75 9.70 -2.33
CA PHE A 175 13.57 8.86 -3.21
C PHE A 175 14.26 9.73 -4.24
N TYR A 176 15.52 9.40 -4.58
CA TYR A 176 16.29 10.20 -5.52
C TYR A 176 17.11 9.37 -6.48
N ASN A 177 17.35 9.93 -7.65
CA ASN A 177 18.20 9.35 -8.68
C ASN A 177 19.65 9.80 -8.44
N LYS A 178 20.51 8.86 -8.00
CA LYS A 178 21.92 9.11 -7.63
C LYS A 178 22.72 9.68 -8.80
N LYS A 179 22.46 9.19 -10.02
CA LYS A 179 23.14 9.70 -11.23
C LYS A 179 22.80 11.17 -11.50
N MET A 180 21.51 11.54 -11.42
CA MET A 180 21.11 12.93 -11.64
C MET A 180 21.69 13.87 -10.59
N PHE A 181 21.74 13.46 -9.32
CA PHE A 181 22.36 14.22 -8.24
C PHE A 181 23.85 14.45 -8.52
N LYS A 182 24.59 13.41 -8.90
CA LYS A 182 26.00 13.49 -9.27
C LYS A 182 26.24 14.40 -10.47
N GLU A 183 25.42 14.30 -11.52
CA GLU A 183 25.51 15.16 -12.72
C GLU A 183 25.17 16.62 -12.41
N ALA A 184 24.26 16.87 -11.47
CA ALA A 184 23.91 18.21 -11.01
C ALA A 184 24.99 18.81 -10.08
N GLY A 185 25.85 17.96 -9.48
CA GLY A 185 26.86 18.37 -8.49
C GLY A 185 26.23 18.72 -7.14
N VAL A 186 25.13 18.04 -6.76
CA VAL A 186 24.45 18.24 -5.48
C VAL A 186 24.59 17.00 -4.59
N GLU A 187 24.64 17.23 -3.29
CA GLU A 187 24.67 16.20 -2.27
C GLU A 187 23.25 15.95 -1.73
N VAL A 188 23.06 14.82 -1.04
CA VAL A 188 21.83 14.50 -0.33
C VAL A 188 21.57 15.54 0.77
N PRO A 189 20.44 16.25 0.74
CA PRO A 189 20.15 17.32 1.70
C PRO A 189 19.86 16.74 3.09
N LYS A 190 20.39 17.39 4.12
CA LYS A 190 20.19 17.01 5.53
C LYS A 190 19.29 18.00 6.28
N THR A 191 19.02 19.16 5.70
CA THR A 191 18.24 20.22 6.30
C THR A 191 17.16 20.71 5.33
N ARG A 192 16.12 21.37 5.87
CA ARG A 192 15.04 21.98 5.07
C ARG A 192 15.58 23.01 4.06
N GLU A 193 16.55 23.83 4.50
CA GLU A 193 17.20 24.81 3.62
C GLU A 193 17.94 24.11 2.46
N GLU A 194 18.75 23.09 2.77
CA GLU A 194 19.48 22.32 1.76
C GLU A 194 18.53 21.60 0.78
N PHE A 195 17.40 21.06 1.27
CA PHE A 195 16.41 20.38 0.44
C PHE A 195 15.86 21.31 -0.66
N PHE A 196 15.42 22.50 -0.28
CA PHE A 196 14.93 23.45 -1.26
C PHE A 196 16.04 24.02 -2.15
N LYS A 197 17.27 24.17 -1.65
CA LYS A 197 18.43 24.57 -2.45
C LYS A 197 18.75 23.52 -3.53
N VAL A 198 18.66 22.24 -3.22
CA VAL A 198 18.80 21.16 -4.21
C VAL A 198 17.70 21.26 -5.27
N ALA A 199 16.45 21.46 -4.85
CA ALA A 199 15.33 21.65 -5.78
C ALA A 199 15.54 22.87 -6.71
N ASP A 200 15.94 24.01 -6.17
CA ASP A 200 16.22 25.22 -6.94
C ASP A 200 17.38 25.00 -7.92
N THR A 201 18.44 24.26 -7.52
CA THR A 201 19.56 23.92 -8.41
C THR A 201 19.12 23.12 -9.64
N PHE A 202 18.20 22.17 -9.47
CA PHE A 202 17.63 21.45 -10.62
C PHE A 202 16.76 22.36 -11.49
N LYS A 203 15.93 23.20 -10.87
CA LYS A 203 15.09 24.14 -11.61
C LYS A 203 15.90 25.14 -12.43
N GLU A 204 17.02 25.64 -11.91
CA GLU A 204 17.97 26.51 -12.63
C GLU A 204 18.60 25.82 -13.84
N LYS A 205 18.74 24.50 -13.78
CA LYS A 205 19.21 23.67 -14.91
C LYS A 205 18.09 23.30 -15.89
N GLY A 206 16.85 23.80 -15.68
CA GLY A 206 15.68 23.49 -16.51
C GLY A 206 15.09 22.11 -16.27
N ILE A 207 15.38 21.49 -15.12
CA ILE A 207 14.87 20.17 -14.72
C ILE A 207 13.87 20.39 -13.58
N ASN A 208 12.62 19.92 -13.75
CA ASN A 208 11.69 19.92 -12.63
C ASN A 208 12.21 18.95 -11.54
N PRO A 209 12.35 19.40 -10.29
CA PRO A 209 12.98 18.58 -9.25
C PRO A 209 12.15 17.39 -8.76
N PHE A 210 10.81 17.42 -8.89
CA PHE A 210 9.95 16.43 -8.25
C PHE A 210 8.98 15.76 -9.20
N ILE A 211 8.71 14.47 -9.00
CA ILE A 211 7.54 13.78 -9.52
C ILE A 211 6.36 14.14 -8.62
N HIS A 212 5.28 14.63 -9.21
CA HIS A 212 4.02 14.99 -8.53
C HIS A 212 2.86 14.17 -9.12
N PRO A 213 2.39 13.09 -8.46
CA PRO A 213 1.26 12.28 -8.95
C PRO A 213 -0.09 12.88 -8.53
N TYR A 214 -0.40 14.08 -8.97
CA TYR A 214 -1.56 14.86 -8.49
C TYR A 214 -2.92 14.40 -9.03
N ASN A 215 -2.94 13.47 -9.99
CA ASN A 215 -4.16 12.74 -10.35
C ASN A 215 -4.49 11.57 -9.38
N PHE A 216 -3.68 11.40 -8.34
CA PHE A 216 -3.84 10.34 -7.34
C PHE A 216 -3.95 10.97 -5.95
N ILE A 217 -5.16 10.94 -5.35
CA ILE A 217 -5.44 11.62 -4.07
C ILE A 217 -4.52 11.17 -2.92
N HIS A 218 -4.14 9.89 -2.90
CA HIS A 218 -3.21 9.38 -1.89
C HIS A 218 -1.78 9.88 -2.15
N GLY A 219 -1.38 10.06 -3.41
CA GLY A 219 -0.05 10.59 -3.77
C GLY A 219 0.18 11.97 -3.20
N VAL A 220 -0.79 12.87 -3.30
CA VAL A 220 -0.75 14.21 -2.68
C VAL A 220 -0.52 14.13 -1.16
N PHE A 221 -1.23 13.21 -0.49
CA PHE A 221 -1.06 13.02 0.95
C PHE A 221 0.29 12.39 1.31
N HIS A 222 0.83 11.48 0.48
CA HIS A 222 2.14 10.87 0.74
C HIS A 222 3.27 11.88 0.72
N GLU A 223 3.19 12.91 -0.13
CA GLU A 223 4.14 14.00 -0.14
C GLU A 223 4.18 14.75 1.20
N LEU A 224 3.02 15.11 1.74
CA LEU A 224 2.91 15.74 3.06
C LEU A 224 3.38 14.80 4.17
N ASP A 225 2.89 13.56 4.19
CA ASP A 225 3.13 12.61 5.28
C ASP A 225 4.59 12.08 5.30
N SER A 226 5.36 12.27 4.20
CA SER A 226 6.78 11.92 4.14
C SER A 226 7.64 12.69 5.16
N PHE A 227 7.18 13.87 5.60
CA PHE A 227 7.86 14.69 6.61
C PHE A 227 6.98 15.03 7.81
N PHE A 228 5.65 15.08 7.64
CA PHE A 228 4.73 15.57 8.68
C PHE A 228 4.77 14.74 9.96
N THR A 229 4.82 13.42 9.86
CA THR A 229 4.90 12.55 11.06
C THR A 229 6.17 12.84 11.86
N SER A 230 7.34 13.00 11.21
CA SER A 230 8.60 13.39 11.86
C SER A 230 8.47 14.77 12.53
N MET A 231 7.89 15.73 11.84
CA MET A 231 7.65 17.08 12.36
C MET A 231 6.70 17.08 13.56
N ALA A 232 5.59 16.34 13.47
CA ALA A 232 4.61 16.26 14.56
C ALA A 232 5.19 15.59 15.82
N VAL A 233 6.03 14.56 15.66
CA VAL A 233 6.74 13.91 16.79
C VAL A 233 7.78 14.86 17.37
N GLY A 234 8.62 15.48 16.54
CA GLY A 234 9.70 16.37 16.96
C GLY A 234 9.22 17.66 17.65
N THR A 235 7.96 18.06 17.40
CA THR A 235 7.34 19.27 17.97
C THR A 235 6.26 18.99 19.00
N ASP A 236 6.11 17.73 19.44
CA ASP A 236 5.10 17.26 20.39
C ASP A 236 3.63 17.54 19.96
N ASN A 237 3.35 17.39 18.66
CA ASN A 237 2.01 17.52 18.08
C ASN A 237 1.41 16.15 17.67
N LYS A 238 1.69 15.10 18.43
CA LYS A 238 1.33 13.71 18.12
C LYS A 238 -0.18 13.45 18.02
N THR A 239 -0.99 14.28 18.66
CA THR A 239 -2.47 14.12 18.70
C THR A 239 -3.20 14.99 17.68
N VAL A 240 -2.49 15.68 16.80
CA VAL A 240 -3.03 16.73 15.94
C VAL A 240 -4.26 16.27 15.12
N TRP A 241 -4.22 15.10 14.51
CA TRP A 241 -5.34 14.58 13.72
C TRP A 241 -6.52 14.17 14.59
N ARG A 242 -6.26 13.53 15.74
CA ARG A 242 -7.28 13.17 16.70
C ARG A 242 -7.94 14.42 17.30
N ASP A 243 -7.15 15.39 17.73
CA ASP A 243 -7.65 16.64 18.34
C ASP A 243 -8.57 17.37 17.35
N SER A 244 -8.20 17.40 16.05
CA SER A 244 -9.02 17.95 14.99
C SER A 244 -10.30 17.14 14.75
N GLN A 245 -10.20 15.81 14.69
CA GLN A 245 -11.37 14.93 14.50
C GLN A 245 -12.36 15.03 15.65
N GLU A 246 -11.89 15.14 16.89
CA GLU A 246 -12.72 15.30 18.10
C GLU A 246 -13.23 16.72 18.30
N GLY A 247 -12.73 17.70 17.55
CA GLY A 247 -13.08 19.12 17.67
C GLY A 247 -12.53 19.79 18.91
N THR A 248 -11.48 19.23 19.50
CA THR A 248 -10.81 19.81 20.68
C THR A 248 -9.85 20.93 20.30
N LYS A 249 -9.30 20.87 19.07
CA LYS A 249 -8.45 21.92 18.45
C LYS A 249 -8.68 21.98 16.94
N GLU A 250 -8.68 23.18 16.40
CA GLU A 250 -8.71 23.39 14.96
C GLU A 250 -7.28 23.30 14.37
N LEU A 251 -7.15 22.82 13.14
CA LEU A 251 -5.85 22.78 12.44
C LEU A 251 -5.33 24.18 12.15
N SER A 252 -6.23 25.10 11.81
CA SER A 252 -5.90 26.50 11.54
C SER A 252 -5.34 27.26 12.75
N ASP A 253 -5.53 26.75 13.96
CA ASP A 253 -4.96 27.32 15.18
C ASP A 253 -3.59 26.71 15.53
N ASN A 254 -3.17 25.65 14.83
CA ASN A 254 -1.92 24.94 15.12
C ASN A 254 -0.75 25.48 14.26
N ALA A 255 0.22 26.14 14.92
CA ALA A 255 1.38 26.73 14.24
C ALA A 255 2.25 25.70 13.50
N VAL A 256 2.35 24.46 14.02
CA VAL A 256 3.12 23.38 13.38
C VAL A 256 2.42 22.90 12.13
N VAL A 257 1.10 22.74 12.16
CA VAL A 257 0.32 22.39 10.97
C VAL A 257 0.43 23.48 9.91
N LYS A 258 0.36 24.74 10.32
CA LYS A 258 0.54 25.87 9.41
C LYS A 258 1.92 25.85 8.73
N ASP A 259 3.00 25.67 9.49
CA ASP A 259 4.36 25.57 8.94
C ASP A 259 4.51 24.36 7.99
N ALA A 260 3.92 23.22 8.35
CA ALA A 260 3.89 22.04 7.47
C ALA A 260 3.16 22.32 6.15
N MET A 261 2.02 23.02 6.19
CA MET A 261 1.26 23.37 4.98
C MET A 261 1.98 24.45 4.15
N GLU A 262 2.70 25.36 4.76
CA GLU A 262 3.55 26.34 4.06
C GLU A 262 4.72 25.63 3.35
N MET A 263 5.36 24.66 4.01
CA MET A 263 6.37 23.80 3.41
C MET A 263 5.80 22.99 2.24
N PHE A 264 4.63 22.37 2.43
CA PHE A 264 3.93 21.63 1.39
C PHE A 264 3.54 22.54 0.20
N SER A 265 3.04 23.75 0.46
CA SER A 265 2.73 24.74 -0.58
C SER A 265 3.96 25.13 -1.39
N LYS A 266 5.12 25.34 -0.73
CA LYS A 266 6.39 25.60 -1.41
C LYS A 266 6.81 24.40 -2.26
N PHE A 267 6.69 23.18 -1.75
CA PHE A 267 6.97 21.97 -2.51
C PHE A 267 6.07 21.87 -3.76
N ALA A 268 4.75 22.07 -3.60
CA ALA A 268 3.81 22.08 -4.70
C ALA A 268 4.05 23.19 -5.75
N SER A 269 4.85 24.24 -5.43
CA SER A 269 5.19 25.29 -6.38
C SER A 269 6.18 24.88 -7.47
N TYR A 270 6.79 23.71 -7.31
CA TYR A 270 7.67 23.13 -8.34
C TYR A 270 6.88 22.31 -9.39
N LYS A 271 5.56 22.13 -9.23
CA LYS A 271 4.75 21.37 -10.20
C LYS A 271 4.80 21.98 -11.60
N ASP A 272 4.68 21.10 -12.60
CA ASP A 272 4.37 21.49 -13.98
C ASP A 272 2.85 21.39 -14.23
N PRO A 273 2.30 22.11 -15.23
CA PRO A 273 0.87 22.04 -15.55
C PRO A 273 0.35 20.61 -15.84
N GLY A 274 1.23 19.71 -16.33
CA GLY A 274 0.89 18.32 -16.63
C GLY A 274 0.76 17.40 -15.40
N ASP A 275 1.26 17.81 -14.24
CA ASP A 275 1.33 16.96 -13.05
C ASP A 275 -0.06 16.60 -12.49
N THR A 276 -1.06 17.44 -12.73
CA THR A 276 -2.46 17.16 -12.37
C THR A 276 -3.08 15.98 -13.15
N ALA A 277 -2.42 15.51 -14.20
CA ALA A 277 -2.80 14.32 -14.97
C ALA A 277 -1.96 13.08 -14.64
N VAL A 278 -0.87 13.23 -13.87
CA VAL A 278 0.02 12.13 -13.50
C VAL A 278 -0.61 11.31 -12.38
N ASP A 279 -0.81 10.02 -12.62
CA ASP A 279 -1.17 9.03 -11.59
C ASP A 279 0.06 8.34 -11.00
N GLN A 280 -0.13 7.41 -10.07
CA GLN A 280 0.97 6.68 -9.43
C GLN A 280 1.80 5.88 -10.45
N THR A 281 1.15 5.16 -11.37
CA THR A 281 1.83 4.32 -12.38
C THR A 281 2.70 5.18 -13.30
N GLN A 282 2.16 6.29 -13.77
CA GLN A 282 2.91 7.24 -14.59
C GLN A 282 4.04 7.89 -13.80
N GLY A 283 3.83 8.18 -12.51
CA GLY A 283 4.87 8.71 -11.61
C GLY A 283 6.05 7.74 -11.46
N ILE A 284 5.78 6.44 -11.26
CA ILE A 284 6.79 5.37 -11.21
C ILE A 284 7.61 5.34 -12.50
N GLN A 285 6.94 5.33 -13.66
CA GLN A 285 7.61 5.29 -14.97
C GLN A 285 8.45 6.54 -15.24
N ASN A 286 7.95 7.72 -14.91
CA ASN A 286 8.66 8.98 -15.08
C ASN A 286 9.92 9.03 -14.20
N PHE A 287 9.84 8.55 -12.96
CA PHE A 287 10.99 8.50 -12.04
C PHE A 287 12.02 7.47 -12.49
N ALA A 288 11.60 6.26 -12.85
CA ALA A 288 12.46 5.19 -13.38
C ALA A 288 13.18 5.63 -14.65
N ALA A 289 12.52 6.38 -15.52
CA ALA A 289 13.10 6.93 -16.76
C ALA A 289 14.06 8.13 -16.51
N GLY A 290 14.24 8.58 -15.28
CA GLY A 290 15.10 9.71 -14.93
C GLY A 290 14.59 11.05 -15.47
N GLN A 291 13.27 11.22 -15.62
CA GLN A 291 12.72 12.50 -16.08
C GLN A 291 12.85 13.58 -15.01
N ARG A 292 12.80 13.20 -13.73
CA ARG A 292 12.93 14.10 -12.57
C ARG A 292 13.75 13.41 -11.48
N PRO A 293 14.57 14.16 -10.73
CA PRO A 293 15.55 13.59 -9.80
C PRO A 293 14.95 13.08 -8.48
N MET A 294 13.81 13.56 -8.05
CA MET A 294 13.25 13.24 -6.73
C MET A 294 11.78 12.83 -6.80
N TYR A 295 11.38 11.92 -5.89
CA TYR A 295 10.00 11.46 -5.73
C TYR A 295 9.68 11.25 -4.24
N MET A 296 8.85 12.13 -3.65
CA MET A 296 8.38 11.97 -2.27
C MET A 296 7.18 11.03 -2.26
N ASN A 297 7.36 9.82 -1.73
CA ASN A 297 6.32 8.79 -1.70
C ASN A 297 6.70 7.70 -0.69
N GLY A 298 6.07 6.54 -0.79
CA GLY A 298 6.39 5.35 -0.01
C GLY A 298 7.29 4.37 -0.74
N GLY A 299 7.99 3.54 0.04
CA GLY A 299 8.90 2.50 -0.46
C GLY A 299 8.24 1.45 -1.34
N TRP A 300 6.93 1.24 -1.20
CA TRP A 300 6.15 0.26 -1.97
C TRP A 300 6.27 0.39 -3.49
N LEU A 301 6.63 1.56 -3.99
CA LEU A 301 6.80 1.78 -5.43
C LEU A 301 8.20 1.39 -5.95
N MET A 302 9.18 1.19 -5.03
CA MET A 302 10.58 1.04 -5.44
C MET A 302 10.87 -0.27 -6.17
N GLY A 303 10.15 -1.34 -5.87
CA GLY A 303 10.23 -2.59 -6.63
C GLY A 303 9.89 -2.39 -8.10
N ASP A 304 8.80 -1.71 -8.39
CA ASP A 304 8.37 -1.40 -9.76
C ASP A 304 9.31 -0.39 -10.44
N VAL A 305 9.84 0.61 -9.70
CA VAL A 305 10.85 1.56 -10.21
C VAL A 305 12.12 0.81 -10.63
N MET A 306 12.65 -0.09 -9.78
CA MET A 306 13.86 -0.85 -10.06
C MET A 306 13.64 -1.85 -11.20
N ALA A 307 12.46 -2.46 -11.28
CA ALA A 307 12.09 -3.33 -12.39
C ALA A 307 12.03 -2.58 -13.74
N ALA A 308 11.50 -1.35 -13.74
CA ALA A 308 11.44 -0.50 -14.92
C ALA A 308 12.80 0.11 -15.32
N SER A 309 13.76 0.18 -14.39
CA SER A 309 15.11 0.71 -14.60
C SER A 309 16.16 -0.17 -13.91
N PRO A 310 16.47 -1.37 -14.43
CA PRO A 310 17.38 -2.34 -13.78
C PRO A 310 18.81 -1.81 -13.55
N ASP A 311 19.29 -0.89 -14.39
CA ASP A 311 20.59 -0.23 -14.26
C ASP A 311 20.49 1.13 -13.52
N GLY A 312 19.32 1.46 -12.99
CA GLY A 312 19.07 2.71 -12.27
C GLY A 312 19.70 2.69 -10.88
N GLU A 313 20.40 3.77 -10.53
CA GLU A 313 20.97 3.96 -9.20
C GLU A 313 20.05 4.89 -8.38
N PHE A 314 19.29 4.31 -7.46
CA PHE A 314 18.37 5.05 -6.60
C PHE A 314 18.82 5.01 -5.14
N GLY A 315 18.41 6.00 -4.38
CA GLY A 315 18.60 6.09 -2.93
C GLY A 315 17.42 6.78 -2.29
N MET A 316 17.45 6.94 -0.98
CA MET A 316 16.44 7.67 -0.24
C MET A 316 17.05 8.52 0.85
N PHE A 317 16.27 9.47 1.34
CA PHE A 317 16.57 10.21 2.57
C PHE A 317 15.27 10.63 3.24
N PRO A 318 15.23 10.77 4.58
CA PRO A 318 14.10 11.36 5.28
C PRO A 318 13.86 12.76 4.72
N THR A 319 12.61 13.08 4.34
CA THR A 319 12.32 14.43 3.82
C THR A 319 12.57 15.47 4.91
N PRO A 320 13.55 16.39 4.75
CA PRO A 320 13.94 17.30 5.82
C PRO A 320 12.89 18.36 6.07
N TRP A 321 12.34 18.41 7.27
CA TRP A 321 11.41 19.44 7.75
C TRP A 321 12.08 20.47 8.66
N SER A 322 13.25 20.13 9.23
CA SER A 322 14.01 20.95 10.17
C SER A 322 15.40 21.28 9.61
N ASP A 323 15.97 22.40 10.04
CA ASP A 323 17.37 22.76 9.77
C ASP A 323 18.35 22.12 10.77
N LYS A 324 17.86 21.24 11.64
CA LYS A 324 18.65 20.34 12.48
C LYS A 324 18.56 18.94 11.92
N PRO A 325 19.66 18.38 11.39
CA PRO A 325 19.65 17.04 10.77
C PRO A 325 19.09 15.92 11.67
N GLU A 326 19.33 16.00 12.99
CA GLU A 326 18.89 15.02 13.98
C GLU A 326 17.36 14.98 14.17
N ASP A 327 16.65 16.02 13.79
CA ASP A 327 15.18 16.07 13.84
C ASP A 327 14.53 15.36 12.64
N ASN A 328 15.29 15.20 11.54
CA ASN A 328 14.79 14.67 10.27
C ASN A 328 14.86 13.15 10.27
N LYS A 329 13.85 12.51 10.86
CA LYS A 329 13.77 11.06 11.02
C LYS A 329 12.96 10.41 9.90
N LEU A 330 13.36 9.19 9.53
CA LEU A 330 12.66 8.39 8.53
C LEU A 330 11.31 7.93 9.07
N TRP A 331 10.26 8.15 8.31
CA TRP A 331 8.95 7.57 8.60
C TRP A 331 8.98 6.06 8.34
N VAL A 332 8.61 5.27 9.34
CA VAL A 332 8.47 3.81 9.25
C VAL A 332 7.10 3.42 9.79
N GLY A 333 6.39 2.53 9.10
CA GLY A 333 5.08 2.06 9.51
C GLY A 333 4.66 0.79 8.77
N ILE A 334 3.41 0.37 8.98
CA ILE A 334 2.81 -0.78 8.31
C ILE A 334 2.17 -0.36 6.97
N ASP A 335 2.25 -1.27 5.98
CA ASP A 335 1.42 -1.16 4.77
C ASP A 335 0.66 -2.44 4.49
N ASP A 336 1.36 -3.52 4.20
CA ASP A 336 0.79 -4.80 3.88
C ASP A 336 0.56 -5.60 5.18
N VAL A 337 -0.68 -5.61 5.64
CA VAL A 337 -1.07 -6.25 6.90
C VAL A 337 -2.15 -7.29 6.63
N PHE A 338 -1.93 -8.51 7.08
CA PHE A 338 -2.91 -9.58 7.05
C PHE A 338 -3.71 -9.62 8.34
N VAL A 339 -5.01 -9.45 8.25
CA VAL A 339 -5.95 -9.70 9.35
C VAL A 339 -6.62 -11.06 9.15
N VAL A 340 -6.90 -11.75 10.23
CA VAL A 340 -7.52 -13.07 10.22
C VAL A 340 -8.98 -12.96 10.61
N SER A 341 -9.87 -13.59 9.86
CA SER A 341 -11.28 -13.66 10.21
C SER A 341 -11.48 -14.46 11.49
N SER A 342 -12.24 -13.91 12.43
CA SER A 342 -12.67 -14.67 13.62
C SER A 342 -13.63 -15.82 13.28
N GLN A 343 -14.16 -15.83 12.05
CA GLN A 343 -15.12 -16.84 11.56
C GLN A 343 -14.44 -17.96 10.76
N THR A 344 -13.11 -17.93 10.58
CA THR A 344 -12.42 -19.01 9.87
C THR A 344 -12.54 -20.34 10.60
N GLU A 345 -12.84 -21.41 9.87
CA GLU A 345 -12.83 -22.78 10.36
C GLU A 345 -11.45 -23.44 10.25
N HIS A 346 -10.46 -22.71 9.67
CA HIS A 346 -9.13 -23.19 9.30
C HIS A 346 -8.02 -22.45 10.05
N LYS A 347 -8.23 -22.21 11.37
CA LYS A 347 -7.29 -21.41 12.17
C LYS A 347 -5.86 -21.95 12.11
N ASP A 348 -5.67 -23.25 12.21
CA ASP A 348 -4.35 -23.87 12.28
C ASP A 348 -3.59 -23.71 10.95
N GLU A 349 -4.30 -23.82 9.82
CA GLU A 349 -3.75 -23.62 8.48
C GLU A 349 -3.43 -22.14 8.21
N VAL A 350 -4.29 -21.23 8.68
CA VAL A 350 -4.04 -19.80 8.63
C VAL A 350 -2.79 -19.44 9.43
N MET A 351 -2.64 -19.96 10.65
CA MET A 351 -1.47 -19.72 11.50
C MET A 351 -0.19 -20.34 10.89
N ALA A 352 -0.30 -21.49 10.20
CA ALA A 352 0.82 -22.05 9.44
C ALA A 352 1.25 -21.12 8.32
N LEU A 353 0.32 -20.53 7.56
CA LEU A 353 0.62 -19.58 6.49
C LEU A 353 1.26 -18.29 7.05
N LEU A 354 0.71 -17.69 8.10
CA LEU A 354 1.27 -16.48 8.69
C LEU A 354 2.65 -16.74 9.34
N SER A 355 2.85 -17.93 9.95
CA SER A 355 4.16 -18.32 10.47
C SER A 355 5.18 -18.54 9.36
N PHE A 356 4.77 -19.05 8.21
CA PHE A 356 5.60 -19.13 7.02
C PHE A 356 5.97 -17.73 6.52
N PHE A 357 5.01 -16.81 6.42
CA PHE A 357 5.29 -15.42 6.04
C PHE A 357 6.25 -14.71 7.00
N ALA A 358 6.24 -15.09 8.28
CA ALA A 358 7.14 -14.57 9.29
C ALA A 358 8.53 -15.21 9.28
N ASN A 359 8.78 -16.28 8.52
CA ASN A 359 10.05 -16.99 8.52
C ASN A 359 11.12 -16.28 7.66
N GLU A 360 12.36 -16.76 7.77
CA GLU A 360 13.50 -16.19 7.05
C GLU A 360 13.41 -16.35 5.53
N GLN A 361 12.95 -17.52 5.06
CA GLN A 361 12.82 -17.81 3.63
C GLN A 361 11.84 -16.85 2.96
N SER A 362 10.65 -16.75 3.53
CA SER A 362 9.60 -15.86 3.01
C SER A 362 10.00 -14.39 3.07
N SER A 363 10.63 -13.97 4.17
CA SER A 363 11.16 -12.62 4.32
C SER A 363 12.22 -12.28 3.26
N LYS A 364 13.10 -13.21 2.92
CA LYS A 364 14.08 -13.02 1.83
C LYS A 364 13.43 -12.90 0.48
N ILE A 365 12.44 -13.76 0.15
CA ILE A 365 11.65 -13.64 -1.09
C ILE A 365 11.02 -12.26 -1.20
N TRP A 366 10.40 -11.78 -0.11
CA TRP A 366 9.78 -10.46 -0.07
C TRP A 366 10.79 -9.34 -0.33
N MET A 367 11.92 -9.33 0.38
CA MET A 367 12.95 -8.31 0.22
C MET A 367 13.59 -8.33 -1.17
N GLU A 368 13.80 -9.51 -1.74
CA GLU A 368 14.42 -9.66 -3.06
C GLU A 368 13.49 -9.29 -4.21
N THR A 369 12.19 -9.60 -4.10
CA THR A 369 11.22 -9.42 -5.18
C THR A 369 10.48 -8.09 -5.08
N ALA A 370 9.87 -7.81 -3.91
CA ALA A 370 9.14 -6.56 -3.69
C ALA A 370 10.05 -5.36 -3.40
N LYS A 371 11.34 -5.59 -3.06
CA LYS A 371 12.30 -4.55 -2.64
C LYS A 371 11.84 -3.79 -1.39
N LEU A 372 11.20 -4.49 -0.47
CA LEU A 372 10.64 -3.94 0.75
C LEU A 372 11.24 -4.61 1.98
N MET A 373 11.45 -3.81 3.03
CA MET A 373 11.96 -4.32 4.30
C MET A 373 10.89 -5.22 4.95
N THR A 374 11.29 -6.43 5.37
CA THR A 374 10.41 -7.33 6.14
C THR A 374 10.10 -6.78 7.54
N SER A 375 8.97 -7.20 8.11
CA SER A 375 8.64 -6.90 9.52
C SER A 375 9.46 -7.74 10.53
N ASN A 376 10.14 -8.78 10.08
CA ASN A 376 10.91 -9.69 10.93
C ASN A 376 12.29 -9.11 11.29
N VAL A 377 12.50 -8.82 12.59
CA VAL A 377 13.76 -8.22 13.11
C VAL A 377 14.99 -9.12 12.97
N ASN A 378 14.81 -10.43 12.86
CA ASN A 378 15.89 -11.42 12.92
C ASN A 378 16.44 -11.79 11.54
N VAL A 379 15.85 -11.29 10.46
CA VAL A 379 16.35 -11.56 9.10
C VAL A 379 17.53 -10.66 8.79
N SER A 380 18.67 -11.29 8.36
CA SER A 380 19.82 -10.53 7.87
C SER A 380 19.49 -9.82 6.58
N THR A 381 19.98 -8.59 6.47
CA THR A 381 19.92 -7.77 5.25
C THR A 381 21.26 -7.70 4.54
N ASP A 382 22.28 -8.46 4.96
CA ASP A 382 23.66 -8.37 4.42
C ASP A 382 23.71 -8.65 2.92
N ASP A 383 22.89 -9.60 2.44
CA ASP A 383 22.79 -9.96 1.03
C ASP A 383 21.71 -9.19 0.27
N SER A 384 21.00 -8.26 0.94
CA SER A 384 19.94 -7.45 0.34
C SER A 384 20.51 -6.29 -0.49
N ASP A 385 19.63 -5.65 -1.28
CA ASP A 385 19.96 -4.43 -1.99
C ASP A 385 20.38 -3.29 -1.04
N GLU A 386 21.21 -2.38 -1.55
CA GLU A 386 21.66 -1.20 -0.78
C GLU A 386 20.48 -0.38 -0.24
N PHE A 387 19.35 -0.35 -0.94
CA PHE A 387 18.12 0.31 -0.49
C PHE A 387 17.59 -0.29 0.83
N ILE A 388 17.52 -1.62 0.92
CA ILE A 388 17.10 -2.32 2.15
C ILE A 388 18.09 -2.09 3.29
N LYS A 389 19.39 -2.13 2.99
CA LYS A 389 20.46 -1.83 3.98
C LYS A 389 20.35 -0.41 4.51
N GLU A 390 20.00 0.54 3.66
CA GLU A 390 19.83 1.94 4.05
C GLU A 390 18.64 2.09 5.03
N ILE A 391 17.48 1.45 4.76
CA ILE A 391 16.35 1.41 5.68
C ILE A 391 16.77 0.81 7.03
N LYS A 392 17.44 -0.36 7.00
CA LYS A 392 17.93 -1.04 8.21
C LYS A 392 18.86 -0.14 9.03
N SER A 393 19.73 0.62 8.38
CA SER A 393 20.62 1.58 9.05
C SER A 393 19.85 2.66 9.81
N TYR A 394 18.77 3.21 9.25
CA TYR A 394 17.93 4.18 9.97
C TYR A 394 17.25 3.54 11.19
N ILE A 395 16.76 2.30 11.05
CA ILE A 395 16.15 1.55 12.15
C ILE A 395 17.17 1.31 13.27
N ASP A 396 18.35 0.79 12.94
CA ASP A 396 19.39 0.42 13.91
C ASP A 396 19.98 1.63 14.66
N ASN A 397 19.97 2.81 14.05
CA ASN A 397 20.46 4.04 14.66
C ASN A 397 19.34 4.86 15.36
N ASP A 398 18.13 4.34 15.52
CA ASP A 398 16.97 5.03 16.11
C ASP A 398 16.63 6.38 15.41
N MET A 399 16.97 6.48 14.11
CA MET A 399 16.70 7.63 13.27
C MET A 399 15.35 7.47 12.53
N ILE A 400 14.34 6.99 13.26
CA ILE A 400 13.01 6.68 12.75
C ILE A 400 11.91 7.31 13.59
N VAL A 401 10.76 7.53 12.95
CA VAL A 401 9.46 7.80 13.60
C VAL A 401 8.43 6.81 13.10
N SER A 402 7.53 6.39 13.98
CA SER A 402 6.46 5.46 13.63
C SER A 402 5.13 6.19 13.43
N LYS A 403 4.32 5.69 12.52
CA LYS A 403 2.95 6.17 12.31
C LYS A 403 2.07 5.98 13.54
N SER A 404 2.33 4.96 14.37
CA SER A 404 1.63 4.78 15.65
C SER A 404 1.76 5.97 16.60
N GLN A 405 2.83 6.77 16.45
CA GLN A 405 3.06 7.97 17.28
C GLN A 405 2.16 9.14 16.86
N VAL A 406 1.69 9.17 15.62
CA VAL A 406 0.79 10.22 15.07
C VAL A 406 -0.33 9.53 14.29
N PRO A 407 -1.29 8.89 14.97
CA PRO A 407 -2.38 8.18 14.31
C PRO A 407 -3.16 9.10 13.38
N ASP A 408 -3.52 8.58 12.19
CA ASP A 408 -4.31 9.29 11.20
C ASP A 408 -5.75 9.52 11.66
N TYR A 409 -6.43 10.37 10.92
CA TYR A 409 -7.88 10.42 10.90
C TYR A 409 -8.49 9.04 10.58
N THR A 410 -9.68 8.79 11.06
CA THR A 410 -10.51 7.69 10.53
C THR A 410 -10.84 7.92 9.05
N SER A 411 -11.30 6.87 8.36
CA SER A 411 -11.42 6.85 6.90
C SER A 411 -12.17 8.05 6.30
N GLU A 412 -13.28 8.45 6.93
CA GLU A 412 -14.13 9.56 6.46
C GLU A 412 -13.41 10.91 6.55
N TYR A 413 -12.86 11.22 7.71
CA TYR A 413 -12.09 12.46 7.94
C TYR A 413 -10.83 12.51 7.09
N SER A 414 -10.16 11.35 6.91
CA SER A 414 -8.98 11.24 6.06
C SER A 414 -9.32 11.56 4.60
N THR A 415 -10.48 11.11 4.11
CA THR A 415 -10.95 11.41 2.75
C THR A 415 -11.22 12.90 2.56
N ALA A 416 -11.91 13.53 3.50
CA ALA A 416 -12.18 14.97 3.47
C ALA A 416 -10.88 15.79 3.43
N PHE A 417 -9.94 15.48 4.31
CA PHE A 417 -8.63 16.14 4.37
C PHE A 417 -7.86 16.01 3.04
N ARG A 418 -7.74 14.79 2.51
CA ARG A 418 -7.03 14.52 1.26
C ARG A 418 -7.66 15.18 0.05
N THR A 419 -8.99 15.26 0.02
CA THR A 419 -9.71 15.98 -1.04
C THR A 419 -9.33 17.46 -1.06
N LYS A 420 -9.28 18.12 0.11
CA LYS A 420 -8.86 19.52 0.20
C LYS A 420 -7.40 19.72 -0.20
N LEU A 421 -6.51 18.81 0.15
CA LEU A 421 -5.13 18.88 -0.33
C LEU A 421 -5.05 18.75 -1.86
N GLN A 422 -5.81 17.82 -2.45
CA GLN A 422 -5.82 17.63 -3.90
C GLN A 422 -6.40 18.85 -4.63
N GLU A 423 -7.48 19.46 -4.12
CA GLU A 423 -7.99 20.72 -4.63
C GLU A 423 -6.91 21.82 -4.58
N PHE A 424 -6.20 21.94 -3.45
CA PHE A 424 -5.18 22.97 -3.23
C PHE A 424 -4.01 22.87 -4.21
N VAL A 425 -3.49 21.66 -4.48
CA VAL A 425 -2.35 21.50 -5.41
C VAL A 425 -2.72 21.76 -6.87
N THR A 426 -4.02 21.76 -7.23
CA THR A 426 -4.48 22.10 -8.59
C THR A 426 -4.47 23.60 -8.84
N LEU A 427 -4.50 24.43 -7.80
CA LEU A 427 -4.50 25.89 -7.91
C LEU A 427 -3.16 26.42 -8.45
N ASP A 428 -3.19 27.56 -9.10
CA ASP A 428 -1.98 28.33 -9.42
C ASP A 428 -1.33 28.88 -8.14
N ASP A 429 -0.03 29.11 -8.17
CA ASP A 429 0.74 29.58 -6.99
C ASP A 429 0.15 30.82 -6.34
N SER A 430 -0.33 31.78 -7.16
CA SER A 430 -0.95 33.03 -6.69
C SER A 430 -2.32 32.85 -6.02
N GLN A 431 -2.94 31.67 -6.20
CA GLN A 431 -4.26 31.34 -5.66
C GLN A 431 -4.16 30.46 -4.42
N ARG A 432 -2.96 29.88 -4.15
CA ARG A 432 -2.75 29.04 -2.99
C ARG A 432 -2.62 29.86 -1.72
N ASP A 433 -3.61 29.74 -0.85
CA ASP A 433 -3.67 30.37 0.47
C ASP A 433 -3.76 29.28 1.55
N VAL A 434 -2.68 29.10 2.31
CA VAL A 434 -2.57 28.09 3.36
C VAL A 434 -3.55 28.36 4.50
N ALA A 435 -3.78 29.61 4.87
CA ALA A 435 -4.73 29.93 5.92
C ALA A 435 -6.17 29.57 5.52
N LYS A 436 -6.53 29.86 4.26
CA LYS A 436 -7.82 29.46 3.71
C LYS A 436 -7.94 27.93 3.61
N LEU A 437 -6.91 27.22 3.13
CA LEU A 437 -6.89 25.76 3.08
C LEU A 437 -7.22 25.14 4.45
N LEU A 438 -6.53 25.59 5.50
CA LEU A 438 -6.74 25.08 6.86
C LEU A 438 -8.15 25.36 7.36
N GLN A 439 -8.70 26.55 7.11
CA GLN A 439 -10.09 26.89 7.47
C GLN A 439 -11.10 26.05 6.70
N ASP A 440 -10.89 25.80 5.43
CA ASP A 440 -11.75 24.96 4.58
C ASP A 440 -11.72 23.50 5.07
N ILE A 441 -10.55 22.99 5.51
CA ILE A 441 -10.42 21.66 6.11
C ILE A 441 -11.14 21.59 7.45
N ASP A 442 -10.94 22.55 8.36
CA ASP A 442 -11.61 22.59 9.66
C ASP A 442 -13.13 22.64 9.50
N TYR A 443 -13.64 23.42 8.53
CA TYR A 443 -15.06 23.48 8.22
C TYR A 443 -15.60 22.13 7.75
N GLU A 444 -14.90 21.46 6.84
CA GLU A 444 -15.31 20.16 6.31
C GLU A 444 -15.33 19.09 7.42
N ILE A 445 -14.27 19.05 8.25
CA ILE A 445 -14.17 18.13 9.38
C ILE A 445 -15.30 18.40 10.39
N ALA A 446 -15.60 19.67 10.68
CA ALA A 446 -16.69 20.02 11.58
C ALA A 446 -18.07 19.58 11.05
N SER A 447 -18.26 19.57 9.72
CA SER A 447 -19.51 19.11 9.09
C SER A 447 -19.72 17.60 9.22
N ILE A 448 -18.62 16.81 9.24
CA ILE A 448 -18.68 15.36 9.42
C ILE A 448 -19.02 15.00 10.87
N ARG A 449 -18.59 15.81 11.85
CA ARG A 449 -18.86 15.59 13.28
C ARG A 449 -20.34 15.77 13.68
N GLN A 450 -21.17 16.42 12.85
CA GLN A 450 -22.60 16.69 13.12
C GLN A 450 -23.48 15.50 12.72
#